data_f9c684e5dd981bb38c1d1c433941da1b
#
_entry.id   f9c684e5dd981bb38c1d1c433941da1b
#
_cell.length_a   1.000
_cell.length_b   1.000
_cell.length_c   1.000
_cell.angle_alpha   90.00
_cell.angle_beta   90.00
_cell.angle_gamma   90.00
#
_symmetry.space_group_name_H-M   'P 1'
#
loop_
_entity.id
_entity.type
_entity.pdbx_description
1 polymer ?
#
loop_
_entity_poly.entity_id
_entity_poly.type
_entity_poly.pdbx_seq_one_letter_code
_entity_poly.pdbx_strand_id
1 'polypeptide(L)'
;MKIISKLFTFTSIFCICTTANAQYTDVINSNRPGASQSAFSVGTKVLQFEVGPYLVKEKRGLYPKYEVSGYGVDFAAHYGFWKEALEFNIQGTFQKDTQTYSSLVDVEIGRANFKNLNLGAKYLVYDPNKNKEDKPNLYSYHANNGFKWSSLLPAVSVAAGVNYDTKDNPYTAPTVEGLSYRGTVITQNNFSGGWVFITNFMLDRIGSDQTDFQYILTITHSFNPKWVIFGETQGIKSEFYADNLFRFGGGYLLNKNLQLDTALTFNTKNTPAVMSLNFGASYRLDRHKDKNKPDNGTSAKEQGERKSRSKNVDKRKKKKKNTNFDED
;
A
#
# COMPACT_ATOMS: atom_id res chain seq x y z
N MET A 1 -18.24 -27.09 -27.87
CA MET A 1 -19.25 -26.13 -27.37
C MET A 1 -18.99 -25.64 -25.94
N LYS A 2 -18.57 -26.45 -24.96
CA LYS A 2 -18.34 -25.99 -23.57
C LYS A 2 -17.16 -25.02 -23.38
N ILE A 3 -16.12 -25.04 -24.24
CA ILE A 3 -14.95 -24.15 -24.16
C ILE A 3 -15.28 -22.75 -24.70
N ILE A 4 -16.07 -22.65 -25.76
CA ILE A 4 -16.48 -21.37 -26.35
C ILE A 4 -17.43 -20.60 -25.40
N SER A 5 -18.31 -21.30 -24.68
CA SER A 5 -19.17 -20.70 -23.67
C SER A 5 -18.37 -20.10 -22.49
N LYS A 6 -17.32 -20.77 -22.01
CA LYS A 6 -16.46 -20.28 -20.95
C LYS A 6 -15.61 -19.08 -21.41
N LEU A 7 -15.17 -19.06 -22.66
CA LEU A 7 -14.42 -17.94 -23.23
C LEU A 7 -15.32 -16.70 -23.39
N PHE A 8 -16.59 -16.89 -23.78
CA PHE A 8 -17.56 -15.78 -23.91
C PHE A 8 -17.94 -15.17 -22.56
N THR A 9 -18.07 -16.00 -21.50
CA THR A 9 -18.33 -15.52 -20.13
C THR A 9 -17.15 -14.74 -19.58
N PHE A 10 -15.91 -15.15 -19.87
CA PHE A 10 -14.70 -14.44 -19.46
C PHE A 10 -14.53 -13.10 -20.18
N THR A 11 -14.88 -13.03 -21.48
CA THR A 11 -14.84 -11.80 -22.28
C THR A 11 -15.91 -10.80 -21.84
N SER A 12 -17.09 -11.27 -21.42
CA SER A 12 -18.18 -10.40 -20.94
C SER A 12 -17.85 -9.74 -19.59
N ILE A 13 -17.09 -10.40 -18.71
CA ILE A 13 -16.63 -9.83 -17.43
C ILE A 13 -15.58 -8.73 -17.68
N PHE A 14 -14.78 -8.85 -18.74
CA PHE A 14 -13.74 -7.86 -19.08
C PHE A 14 -14.31 -6.54 -19.65
N CYS A 15 -15.50 -6.57 -20.27
CA CYS A 15 -16.14 -5.37 -20.85
C CYS A 15 -16.78 -4.42 -19.83
N ILE A 16 -16.97 -4.83 -18.56
CA ILE A 16 -17.62 -3.99 -17.53
C ILE A 16 -16.65 -3.00 -16.87
N CYS A 17 -15.33 -3.13 -17.11
CA CYS A 17 -14.28 -2.37 -16.43
C CYS A 17 -13.98 -0.96 -16.99
N THR A 18 -14.86 -0.33 -17.79
CA THR A 18 -14.46 0.84 -18.60
C THR A 18 -14.54 2.22 -17.91
N THR A 19 -14.94 2.35 -16.64
CA THR A 19 -15.13 3.67 -16.01
C THR A 19 -14.59 3.85 -14.58
N ALA A 20 -13.64 3.05 -14.15
CA ALA A 20 -13.01 3.30 -12.86
C ALA A 20 -12.03 4.49 -12.94
N ASN A 21 -12.42 5.66 -12.45
CA ASN A 21 -11.49 6.73 -12.12
C ASN A 21 -11.14 6.57 -10.63
N ALA A 22 -9.91 6.25 -10.31
CA ALA A 22 -9.43 6.22 -8.94
C ALA A 22 -9.28 7.64 -8.41
N GLN A 23 -9.48 7.82 -7.12
CA GLN A 23 -9.24 9.09 -6.46
C GLN A 23 -7.75 9.16 -6.07
N TYR A 24 -7.05 10.16 -6.61
CA TYR A 24 -5.68 10.46 -6.22
C TYR A 24 -5.62 10.93 -4.76
N THR A 25 -4.62 10.46 -4.00
CA THR A 25 -4.39 10.89 -2.61
C THR A 25 -3.25 11.90 -2.54
N ASP A 26 -3.47 13.06 -1.90
CA ASP A 26 -2.44 14.10 -1.71
C ASP A 26 -1.26 13.66 -0.84
N VAL A 27 -1.43 12.58 -0.06
CA VAL A 27 -0.44 12.03 0.87
C VAL A 27 -0.05 10.64 0.42
N ILE A 28 1.22 10.27 0.63
CA ILE A 28 1.71 8.93 0.34
C ILE A 28 0.84 7.86 1.02
N ASN A 29 0.43 6.86 0.24
CA ASN A 29 -0.24 5.66 0.74
C ASN A 29 0.71 4.49 0.53
N SER A 30 1.53 4.21 1.56
CA SER A 30 2.50 3.13 1.51
C SER A 30 1.85 1.80 1.90
N ASN A 31 2.26 0.70 1.25
CA ASN A 31 1.92 -0.65 1.68
C ASN A 31 2.70 -1.06 2.93
N ARG A 32 3.80 -0.36 3.21
CA ARG A 32 4.62 -0.59 4.41
C ARG A 32 3.99 0.07 5.66
N PRO A 33 4.29 -0.48 6.86
CA PRO A 33 5.23 -1.58 7.20
C PRO A 33 4.62 -2.98 7.16
N GLY A 34 3.35 -3.13 6.76
CA GLY A 34 2.68 -4.42 6.59
C GLY A 34 3.13 -5.18 5.34
N ALA A 35 2.49 -6.32 5.10
CA ALA A 35 2.58 -7.08 3.86
C ALA A 35 1.34 -6.92 2.97
N SER A 36 0.27 -6.31 3.50
CA SER A 36 -0.94 -6.05 2.73
C SER A 36 -0.74 -4.95 1.70
N GLN A 37 -1.40 -5.12 0.56
CA GLN A 37 -1.47 -4.09 -0.47
C GLN A 37 -2.76 -3.29 -0.34
N SER A 38 -2.66 -1.97 -0.47
CA SER A 38 -3.82 -1.08 -0.56
C SER A 38 -4.61 -1.33 -1.85
N ALA A 39 -5.95 -1.21 -1.78
CA ALA A 39 -6.79 -1.28 -2.97
C ALA A 39 -6.58 -0.09 -3.91
N PHE A 40 -6.21 1.07 -3.39
CA PHE A 40 -5.97 2.25 -4.20
C PHE A 40 -4.62 2.20 -4.90
N SER A 41 -4.55 2.70 -6.13
CA SER A 41 -3.30 2.86 -6.87
C SER A 41 -2.63 4.19 -6.53
N VAL A 42 -1.33 4.28 -6.79
CA VAL A 42 -0.53 5.49 -6.50
C VAL A 42 -0.93 6.72 -7.33
N GLY A 43 -1.75 6.53 -8.38
CA GLY A 43 -2.16 7.61 -9.28
C GLY A 43 -1.22 7.82 -10.47
N THR A 44 -1.73 8.49 -11.53
CA THR A 44 -0.95 8.67 -12.76
C THR A 44 0.27 9.58 -12.58
N LYS A 45 1.40 9.19 -13.19
CA LYS A 45 2.70 9.89 -13.13
C LYS A 45 3.29 9.98 -11.73
N VAL A 46 2.84 9.13 -10.82
CA VAL A 46 3.41 8.96 -9.49
C VAL A 46 4.32 7.74 -9.50
N LEU A 47 5.52 7.91 -8.96
CA LEU A 47 6.49 6.83 -8.73
C LEU A 47 6.78 6.77 -7.24
N GLN A 48 6.50 5.63 -6.62
CA GLN A 48 6.69 5.39 -5.20
C GLN A 48 7.70 4.27 -5.00
N PHE A 49 8.68 4.50 -4.15
CA PHE A 49 9.67 3.53 -3.73
C PHE A 49 9.49 3.19 -2.26
N GLU A 50 9.64 1.93 -1.94
CA GLU A 50 9.57 1.40 -0.58
C GLU A 50 10.77 0.51 -0.34
N VAL A 51 11.48 0.74 0.77
CA VAL A 51 12.66 -0.05 1.17
C VAL A 51 12.56 -0.35 2.66
N GLY A 52 12.83 -1.58 3.02
CA GLY A 52 12.73 -2.04 4.41
C GLY A 52 13.78 -3.08 4.79
N PRO A 53 14.92 -2.68 5.36
CA PRO A 53 15.81 -3.61 6.02
C PRO A 53 15.13 -4.26 7.23
N TYR A 54 15.43 -5.54 7.44
CA TYR A 54 14.94 -6.29 8.59
C TYR A 54 15.99 -7.25 9.15
N LEU A 55 15.86 -7.55 10.43
CA LEU A 55 16.59 -8.59 11.12
C LEU A 55 15.65 -9.79 11.33
N VAL A 56 16.14 -10.98 11.10
CA VAL A 56 15.36 -12.22 11.25
C VAL A 56 16.06 -13.22 12.14
N LYS A 57 15.27 -13.87 13.00
CA LYS A 57 15.65 -15.04 13.77
C LYS A 57 14.60 -16.11 13.60
N GLU A 58 15.05 -17.34 13.33
CA GLU A 58 14.19 -18.52 13.29
C GLU A 58 14.79 -19.60 14.19
N LYS A 59 13.92 -20.34 14.86
CA LYS A 59 14.34 -21.44 15.72
C LYS A 59 13.40 -22.62 15.54
N ARG A 60 13.96 -23.78 15.18
CA ARG A 60 13.26 -25.05 15.11
C ARG A 60 13.73 -25.98 16.23
N GLY A 61 12.80 -26.26 17.15
CA GLY A 61 13.08 -27.13 18.29
C GLY A 61 12.95 -28.61 18.00
N LEU A 62 12.27 -29.01 16.90
CA LEU A 62 12.10 -30.42 16.47
C LEU A 62 13.21 -30.81 15.50
N TYR A 63 13.52 -32.12 15.48
CA TYR A 63 14.54 -32.64 14.57
C TYR A 63 14.14 -32.47 13.08
N PRO A 64 15.05 -32.06 12.20
CA PRO A 64 16.37 -31.51 12.51
C PRO A 64 16.29 -30.17 13.25
N LYS A 65 16.97 -30.04 14.40
CA LYS A 65 17.03 -28.78 15.14
C LYS A 65 17.96 -27.80 14.44
N TYR A 66 17.50 -26.58 14.27
CA TYR A 66 18.32 -25.52 13.70
C TYR A 66 17.92 -24.13 14.25
N GLU A 67 18.87 -23.24 14.21
CA GLU A 67 18.66 -21.80 14.42
C GLU A 67 19.10 -21.04 13.19
N VAL A 68 18.34 -20.00 12.81
CA VAL A 68 18.68 -19.07 11.72
C VAL A 68 18.83 -17.68 12.30
N SER A 69 19.89 -17.00 11.93
CA SER A 69 20.09 -15.59 12.24
C SER A 69 20.60 -14.86 11.01
N GLY A 70 19.96 -13.73 10.68
CA GLY A 70 20.34 -13.00 9.50
C GLY A 70 19.62 -11.66 9.35
N TYR A 71 19.79 -11.08 8.19
CA TYR A 71 19.15 -9.84 7.79
C TYR A 71 18.65 -9.94 6.35
N GLY A 72 17.71 -9.08 6.03
CA GLY A 72 17.19 -8.98 4.68
C GLY A 72 16.76 -7.56 4.37
N VAL A 73 16.34 -7.35 3.14
CA VAL A 73 15.80 -6.09 2.64
C VAL A 73 14.58 -6.39 1.79
N ASP A 74 13.43 -5.84 2.20
CA ASP A 74 12.25 -5.75 1.37
C ASP A 74 12.33 -4.49 0.51
N PHE A 75 11.96 -4.60 -0.76
CA PHE A 75 11.89 -3.46 -1.65
C PHE A 75 10.66 -3.56 -2.54
N ALA A 76 10.09 -2.40 -2.86
CA ALA A 76 9.03 -2.28 -3.85
C ALA A 76 9.14 -0.95 -4.60
N ALA A 77 8.68 -0.96 -5.83
CA ALA A 77 8.46 0.25 -6.62
C ALA A 77 7.09 0.17 -7.29
N HIS A 78 6.33 1.25 -7.19
CA HIS A 78 4.97 1.36 -7.73
C HIS A 78 4.92 2.52 -8.70
N TYR A 79 4.34 2.32 -9.86
CA TYR A 79 4.22 3.34 -10.90
C TYR A 79 2.83 3.37 -11.51
N GLY A 80 2.17 4.53 -11.39
CA GLY A 80 0.92 4.80 -12.06
C GLY A 80 1.13 5.36 -13.46
N PHE A 81 0.73 4.63 -14.49
CA PHE A 81 1.10 4.97 -15.86
C PHE A 81 -0.02 5.71 -16.62
N TRP A 82 -1.05 5.03 -17.01
CA TRP A 82 -2.00 5.53 -18.00
C TRP A 82 -3.34 5.97 -17.40
N LYS A 83 -3.86 5.17 -16.49
CA LYS A 83 -5.14 5.39 -15.80
C LYS A 83 -4.89 5.54 -14.30
N GLU A 84 -5.68 6.38 -13.64
CA GLU A 84 -5.64 6.55 -12.19
C GLU A 84 -5.84 5.22 -11.43
N ALA A 85 -6.61 4.29 -12.02
CA ALA A 85 -6.92 3.00 -11.45
C ALA A 85 -5.83 1.92 -11.70
N LEU A 86 -4.84 2.19 -12.58
CA LEU A 86 -3.85 1.21 -13.01
C LEU A 86 -2.47 1.54 -12.43
N GLU A 87 -1.87 0.55 -11.77
CA GLU A 87 -0.55 0.63 -11.18
C GLU A 87 0.29 -0.56 -11.61
N PHE A 88 1.52 -0.31 -12.02
CA PHE A 88 2.54 -1.34 -12.18
C PHE A 88 3.42 -1.38 -10.95
N ASN A 89 3.82 -2.57 -10.54
CA ASN A 89 4.68 -2.74 -9.38
C ASN A 89 5.77 -3.79 -9.63
N ILE A 90 6.91 -3.55 -9.02
CA ILE A 90 7.95 -4.55 -8.81
C ILE A 90 8.20 -4.63 -7.32
N GLN A 91 8.28 -5.83 -6.78
CA GLN A 91 8.53 -6.06 -5.37
C GLN A 91 9.39 -7.29 -5.17
N GLY A 92 10.20 -7.28 -4.15
CA GLY A 92 11.04 -8.41 -3.80
C GLY A 92 11.60 -8.33 -2.40
N THR A 93 12.12 -9.45 -1.95
CA THR A 93 12.79 -9.61 -0.66
C THR A 93 14.10 -10.34 -0.89
N PHE A 94 15.21 -9.68 -0.55
CA PHE A 94 16.52 -10.31 -0.48
C PHE A 94 16.86 -10.64 0.97
N GLN A 95 17.36 -11.84 1.24
CA GLN A 95 17.78 -12.27 2.57
C GLN A 95 19.15 -12.90 2.53
N LYS A 96 19.94 -12.61 3.57
CA LYS A 96 21.21 -13.28 3.86
C LYS A 96 21.19 -13.70 5.32
N ASP A 97 21.40 -15.02 5.56
CA ASP A 97 21.38 -15.59 6.89
C ASP A 97 22.37 -16.74 7.02
N THR A 98 22.60 -17.12 8.27
CA THR A 98 23.34 -18.33 8.65
C THR A 98 22.37 -19.27 9.35
N GLN A 99 22.29 -20.50 8.86
CA GLN A 99 21.53 -21.58 9.46
C GLN A 99 22.49 -22.52 10.19
N THR A 100 22.35 -22.63 11.50
CA THR A 100 23.17 -23.51 12.36
C THR A 100 22.34 -24.71 12.76
N TYR A 101 22.76 -25.88 12.34
CA TYR A 101 22.17 -27.16 12.75
C TYR A 101 22.81 -27.65 14.02
N SER A 102 21.99 -27.87 15.06
CA SER A 102 22.45 -28.43 16.33
C SER A 102 22.54 -29.95 16.24
N SER A 103 23.76 -30.46 16.22
CA SER A 103 24.11 -31.88 16.18
C SER A 103 25.26 -32.14 17.18
N LEU A 104 25.93 -33.32 17.10
CA LEU A 104 27.15 -33.60 17.84
C LEU A 104 28.29 -32.59 17.55
N VAL A 105 28.30 -32.09 16.31
CA VAL A 105 29.12 -30.96 15.88
C VAL A 105 28.15 -30.02 15.16
N ASP A 106 28.11 -28.75 15.59
CA ASP A 106 27.28 -27.75 14.98
C ASP A 106 27.76 -27.49 13.54
N VAL A 107 26.82 -27.53 12.58
CA VAL A 107 27.08 -27.26 11.16
C VAL A 107 26.43 -25.94 10.79
N GLU A 108 27.23 -25.01 10.31
CA GLU A 108 26.77 -23.71 9.83
C GLU A 108 26.69 -23.67 8.32
N ILE A 109 25.57 -23.22 7.79
CA ILE A 109 25.31 -23.04 6.36
C ILE A 109 24.91 -21.61 6.12
N GLY A 110 25.75 -20.85 5.41
CA GLY A 110 25.41 -19.50 4.94
C GLY A 110 24.49 -19.56 3.74
N ARG A 111 23.41 -18.77 3.78
CA ARG A 111 22.42 -18.66 2.69
C ARG A 111 22.26 -17.21 2.28
N ALA A 112 22.17 -16.93 0.98
CA ALA A 112 21.92 -15.60 0.46
C ALA A 112 21.20 -15.72 -0.89
N ASN A 113 19.97 -15.21 -0.98
CA ASN A 113 19.20 -15.19 -2.23
C ASN A 113 17.97 -14.29 -2.11
N PHE A 114 17.25 -14.10 -3.22
CA PHE A 114 15.92 -13.53 -3.21
C PHE A 114 14.89 -14.54 -2.69
N LYS A 115 14.17 -14.21 -1.64
CA LYS A 115 13.04 -15.02 -1.15
C LYS A 115 11.84 -14.99 -2.10
N ASN A 116 11.63 -13.82 -2.69
CA ASN A 116 10.65 -13.61 -3.74
C ASN A 116 11.11 -12.46 -4.64
N LEU A 117 10.70 -12.50 -5.87
CA LEU A 117 10.78 -11.37 -6.82
C LEU A 117 9.53 -11.42 -7.68
N ASN A 118 8.76 -10.34 -7.71
CA ASN A 118 7.50 -10.26 -8.42
C ASN A 118 7.41 -8.96 -9.23
N LEU A 119 6.97 -9.09 -10.47
CA LEU A 119 6.58 -8.00 -11.34
C LEU A 119 5.08 -8.11 -11.60
N GLY A 120 4.31 -7.07 -11.31
CA GLY A 120 2.87 -7.14 -11.38
C GLY A 120 2.19 -5.86 -11.83
N ALA A 121 0.89 -5.96 -12.03
CA ALA A 121 -0.02 -4.86 -12.26
C ALA A 121 -1.24 -5.00 -11.37
N LYS A 122 -1.70 -3.89 -10.82
CA LYS A 122 -2.90 -3.78 -9.99
C LYS A 122 -3.90 -2.84 -10.67
N TYR A 123 -5.16 -3.23 -10.65
CA TYR A 123 -6.25 -2.44 -11.20
C TYR A 123 -7.38 -2.29 -10.19
N LEU A 124 -7.75 -1.05 -9.89
CA LEU A 124 -8.90 -0.71 -9.06
C LEU A 124 -10.18 -0.92 -9.86
N VAL A 125 -10.95 -1.95 -9.48
CA VAL A 125 -12.20 -2.34 -10.16
C VAL A 125 -13.38 -1.53 -9.65
N TYR A 126 -13.45 -1.34 -8.34
CA TYR A 126 -14.58 -0.68 -7.70
C TYR A 126 -14.12 0.25 -6.57
N ASP A 127 -14.64 1.48 -6.57
CA ASP A 127 -14.45 2.46 -5.51
C ASP A 127 -15.81 3.00 -5.06
N PRO A 128 -16.25 2.70 -3.82
CA PRO A 128 -17.55 3.13 -3.30
C PRO A 128 -17.64 4.65 -3.06
N ASN A 129 -16.51 5.35 -3.01
CA ASN A 129 -16.44 6.78 -2.71
C ASN A 129 -16.21 7.66 -3.95
N LYS A 130 -16.07 7.06 -5.14
CA LYS A 130 -15.74 7.73 -6.40
C LYS A 130 -16.58 8.99 -6.73
N ASN A 131 -17.87 8.98 -6.39
CA ASN A 131 -18.80 10.07 -6.71
C ASN A 131 -19.36 10.76 -5.45
N LYS A 132 -18.79 10.49 -4.29
CA LYS A 132 -19.23 11.14 -3.07
C LYS A 132 -18.47 12.45 -2.89
N GLU A 133 -19.17 13.58 -3.03
CA GLU A 133 -18.69 14.84 -2.51
C GLU A 133 -18.79 14.78 -0.98
N ASP A 134 -17.67 14.73 -0.29
CA ASP A 134 -17.61 14.87 1.16
C ASP A 134 -17.94 16.33 1.54
N LYS A 135 -19.23 16.66 1.51
CA LYS A 135 -19.71 17.92 2.08
C LYS A 135 -19.94 17.68 3.58
N PRO A 136 -19.10 18.24 4.47
CA PRO A 136 -19.31 18.10 5.91
C PRO A 136 -20.65 18.73 6.28
N ASN A 137 -21.43 18.02 7.09
CA ASN A 137 -22.64 18.55 7.65
C ASN A 137 -22.26 19.59 8.72
N LEU A 138 -22.48 20.88 8.41
CA LEU A 138 -22.11 21.98 9.30
C LEU A 138 -22.94 22.03 10.60
N TYR A 139 -24.05 21.29 10.66
CA TYR A 139 -24.99 21.32 11.78
C TYR A 139 -24.91 20.10 12.70
N SER A 140 -24.17 19.05 12.33
CA SER A 140 -24.11 17.83 13.13
C SER A 140 -22.74 17.16 13.12
N TYR A 141 -22.11 17.15 14.29
CA TYR A 141 -20.88 16.39 14.54
C TYR A 141 -21.08 14.87 14.30
N HIS A 142 -22.20 14.33 14.79
CA HIS A 142 -22.51 12.89 14.65
C HIS A 142 -22.74 12.47 13.19
N ALA A 143 -23.32 13.34 12.37
CA ALA A 143 -23.50 13.04 10.93
C ALA A 143 -22.17 12.94 10.19
N ASN A 144 -21.14 13.65 10.65
CA ASN A 144 -19.80 13.60 10.05
C ASN A 144 -18.95 12.43 10.58
N ASN A 145 -19.06 12.12 11.89
CA ASN A 145 -18.18 11.20 12.59
C ASN A 145 -18.88 9.89 13.02
N GLY A 146 -20.20 9.77 12.84
CA GLY A 146 -20.94 8.55 13.12
C GLY A 146 -20.65 7.43 12.14
N PHE A 147 -20.91 6.19 12.56
CA PHE A 147 -20.80 5.01 11.68
C PHE A 147 -21.80 5.13 10.52
N LYS A 148 -21.29 4.99 9.30
CA LYS A 148 -22.11 5.00 8.07
C LYS A 148 -22.13 3.60 7.47
N TRP A 149 -23.29 3.01 7.28
CA TRP A 149 -23.43 1.69 6.63
C TRP A 149 -22.77 1.63 5.24
N SER A 150 -22.68 2.76 4.56
CA SER A 150 -21.98 2.84 3.27
C SER A 150 -20.46 2.62 3.37
N SER A 151 -19.85 2.77 4.55
CA SER A 151 -18.42 2.49 4.77
C SER A 151 -18.11 0.98 4.85
N LEU A 152 -19.13 0.13 4.95
CA LEU A 152 -18.96 -1.32 4.84
C LEU A 152 -18.74 -1.80 3.41
N LEU A 153 -19.08 -0.97 2.40
CA LEU A 153 -18.78 -1.31 1.01
C LEU A 153 -17.28 -1.07 0.77
N PRO A 154 -16.50 -2.13 0.47
CA PRO A 154 -15.08 -1.99 0.25
C PRO A 154 -14.76 -1.43 -1.15
N ALA A 155 -13.65 -0.72 -1.26
CA ALA A 155 -12.97 -0.58 -2.54
C ALA A 155 -12.36 -1.95 -2.92
N VAL A 156 -12.43 -2.33 -4.18
CA VAL A 156 -11.98 -3.64 -4.67
C VAL A 156 -10.98 -3.47 -5.80
N SER A 157 -9.83 -4.12 -5.64
CA SER A 157 -8.80 -4.18 -6.68
C SER A 157 -8.41 -5.62 -6.98
N VAL A 158 -7.96 -5.85 -8.20
CA VAL A 158 -7.34 -7.10 -8.63
C VAL A 158 -5.91 -6.82 -9.06
N ALA A 159 -5.01 -7.70 -8.67
CA ALA A 159 -3.63 -7.65 -9.12
C ALA A 159 -3.23 -8.98 -9.74
N ALA A 160 -2.42 -8.92 -10.78
CA ALA A 160 -1.80 -10.06 -11.41
C ALA A 160 -0.31 -9.80 -11.57
N GLY A 161 0.50 -10.82 -11.39
CA GLY A 161 1.95 -10.69 -11.48
C GLY A 161 2.63 -11.97 -11.89
N VAL A 162 3.91 -11.84 -12.18
CA VAL A 162 4.83 -12.94 -12.51
C VAL A 162 5.92 -12.94 -11.47
N ASN A 163 6.12 -14.08 -10.83
CA ASN A 163 7.24 -14.32 -9.93
C ASN A 163 8.40 -14.90 -10.72
N TYR A 164 9.60 -14.62 -10.22
CA TYR A 164 10.81 -15.27 -10.66
C TYR A 164 11.55 -15.85 -9.45
N ASP A 165 11.65 -17.17 -9.40
CA ASP A 165 12.40 -17.90 -8.40
C ASP A 165 13.72 -18.38 -9.02
N THR A 166 14.85 -18.05 -8.39
CA THR A 166 16.19 -18.44 -8.87
C THR A 166 16.40 -19.93 -8.67
N LYS A 167 17.26 -20.52 -9.52
CA LYS A 167 17.65 -21.93 -9.38
C LYS A 167 18.34 -22.18 -8.05
N ASP A 168 18.08 -23.35 -7.45
CA ASP A 168 18.66 -23.79 -6.17
C ASP A 168 18.44 -22.75 -5.04
N ASN A 169 17.27 -22.12 -5.01
CA ASN A 169 16.95 -21.10 -4.02
C ASN A 169 16.74 -21.72 -2.62
N PRO A 170 17.54 -21.34 -1.62
CA PRO A 170 17.45 -21.94 -0.28
C PRO A 170 16.19 -21.53 0.49
N TYR A 171 15.40 -20.57 -0.02
CA TYR A 171 14.18 -20.06 0.60
C TYR A 171 12.89 -20.57 -0.05
N THR A 172 13.01 -21.31 -1.15
CA THR A 172 11.89 -21.97 -1.83
C THR A 172 11.99 -23.48 -1.67
N ALA A 173 10.92 -24.19 -1.95
CA ALA A 173 11.00 -25.62 -1.96
C ALA A 173 11.86 -26.14 -3.14
N PRO A 174 12.42 -27.35 -3.03
CA PRO A 174 13.44 -27.85 -3.95
C PRO A 174 13.05 -27.92 -5.43
N THR A 175 11.78 -27.91 -5.76
CA THR A 175 11.26 -28.01 -7.15
C THR A 175 10.79 -26.67 -7.72
N VAL A 176 10.84 -25.59 -6.93
CA VAL A 176 10.34 -24.28 -7.35
C VAL A 176 11.48 -23.47 -7.94
N GLU A 177 11.48 -23.35 -9.25
CA GLU A 177 12.42 -22.50 -10.01
C GLU A 177 11.75 -21.90 -11.25
N GLY A 178 12.28 -20.77 -11.72
CA GLY A 178 11.82 -20.10 -12.93
C GLY A 178 10.62 -19.19 -12.73
N LEU A 179 9.75 -19.13 -13.72
CA LEU A 179 8.61 -18.24 -13.76
C LEU A 179 7.34 -18.91 -13.21
N SER A 180 6.63 -18.22 -12.36
CA SER A 180 5.30 -18.62 -11.90
C SER A 180 4.38 -17.40 -11.86
N TYR A 181 3.07 -17.60 -11.68
CA TYR A 181 2.10 -16.52 -11.71
C TYR A 181 1.56 -16.24 -10.30
N ARG A 182 1.15 -14.98 -10.10
CA ARG A 182 0.49 -14.52 -8.87
C ARG A 182 -0.82 -13.84 -9.22
N GLY A 183 -1.88 -14.17 -8.50
CA GLY A 183 -3.17 -13.49 -8.55
C GLY A 183 -3.57 -13.01 -7.17
N THR A 184 -4.02 -11.76 -7.04
CA THR A 184 -4.43 -11.18 -5.75
C THR A 184 -5.74 -10.42 -5.90
N VAL A 185 -6.67 -10.64 -4.97
CA VAL A 185 -7.86 -9.83 -4.77
C VAL A 185 -7.66 -9.01 -3.50
N ILE A 186 -7.86 -7.71 -3.62
CA ILE A 186 -7.59 -6.74 -2.56
C ILE A 186 -8.89 -6.02 -2.27
N THR A 187 -9.28 -5.95 -0.99
CA THR A 187 -10.40 -5.14 -0.54
C THR A 187 -9.96 -4.17 0.53
N GLN A 188 -10.54 -2.96 0.53
CA GLN A 188 -10.21 -1.93 1.51
C GLN A 188 -11.45 -1.17 1.93
N ASN A 189 -11.68 -1.11 3.25
CA ASN A 189 -12.70 -0.31 3.88
C ASN A 189 -12.06 0.86 4.61
N ASN A 190 -12.52 2.06 4.32
CA ASN A 190 -12.12 3.27 5.03
C ASN A 190 -13.29 3.70 5.94
N PHE A 191 -13.06 3.62 7.25
CA PHE A 191 -14.05 4.02 8.25
C PHE A 191 -13.79 5.44 8.76
N SER A 192 -14.82 6.06 9.34
CA SER A 192 -14.67 7.33 10.05
C SER A 192 -13.69 7.19 11.23
N GLY A 193 -13.05 8.30 11.61
CA GLY A 193 -12.09 8.31 12.72
C GLY A 193 -10.72 7.73 12.39
N GLY A 194 -10.35 7.64 11.10
CA GLY A 194 -9.00 7.24 10.69
C GLY A 194 -8.73 5.74 10.76
N TRP A 195 -9.76 4.91 10.79
CA TRP A 195 -9.64 3.46 10.73
C TRP A 195 -9.69 2.97 9.29
N VAL A 196 -8.76 2.09 8.93
CA VAL A 196 -8.70 1.42 7.63
C VAL A 196 -8.59 -0.09 7.85
N PHE A 197 -9.40 -0.86 7.15
CA PHE A 197 -9.33 -2.31 7.13
C PHE A 197 -9.03 -2.80 5.73
N ILE A 198 -7.97 -3.58 5.58
CA ILE A 198 -7.50 -4.12 4.29
C ILE A 198 -7.52 -5.64 4.37
N THR A 199 -8.05 -6.26 3.32
CA THR A 199 -8.00 -7.72 3.16
C THR A 199 -7.39 -8.03 1.80
N ASN A 200 -6.38 -8.91 1.79
CA ASN A 200 -5.81 -9.45 0.56
C ASN A 200 -5.98 -10.97 0.54
N PHE A 201 -6.46 -11.50 -0.57
CA PHE A 201 -6.45 -12.93 -0.88
C PHE A 201 -5.54 -13.16 -2.06
N MET A 202 -4.54 -13.99 -1.88
CA MET A 202 -3.48 -14.21 -2.84
C MET A 202 -3.33 -15.69 -3.16
N LEU A 203 -3.26 -16.01 -4.44
CA LEU A 203 -2.74 -17.27 -4.95
C LEU A 203 -1.36 -16.98 -5.54
N ASP A 204 -0.36 -17.57 -4.94
CA ASP A 204 1.04 -17.37 -5.30
C ASP A 204 1.63 -18.62 -5.95
N ARG A 205 2.65 -18.43 -6.78
CA ARG A 205 3.34 -19.52 -7.50
C ARG A 205 2.40 -20.43 -8.29
N ILE A 206 1.37 -19.87 -8.91
CA ILE A 206 0.44 -20.60 -9.78
C ILE A 206 1.24 -21.14 -10.98
N GLY A 207 1.08 -22.45 -11.27
CA GLY A 207 1.78 -23.12 -12.36
C GLY A 207 3.11 -23.75 -11.96
N SER A 208 3.53 -23.63 -10.71
CA SER A 208 4.61 -24.44 -10.11
C SER A 208 4.02 -25.59 -9.29
N ASP A 209 4.88 -26.53 -8.89
CA ASP A 209 4.51 -27.65 -8.03
C ASP A 209 4.07 -27.22 -6.62
N GLN A 210 4.23 -25.93 -6.30
CA GLN A 210 3.90 -25.34 -5.02
C GLN A 210 3.05 -24.07 -5.17
N THR A 211 1.77 -24.24 -5.40
CA THR A 211 0.84 -23.11 -5.32
C THR A 211 0.50 -22.81 -3.86
N ASP A 212 0.75 -21.57 -3.44
CA ASP A 212 0.46 -21.09 -2.09
C ASP A 212 -0.84 -20.29 -2.08
N PHE A 213 -1.73 -20.57 -1.14
CA PHE A 213 -2.82 -19.68 -0.79
C PHE A 213 -2.44 -18.84 0.42
N GLN A 214 -2.62 -17.54 0.32
CA GLN A 214 -2.36 -16.63 1.42
C GLN A 214 -3.53 -15.68 1.62
N TYR A 215 -3.81 -15.35 2.87
CA TYR A 215 -4.68 -14.23 3.22
C TYR A 215 -3.95 -13.27 4.15
N ILE A 216 -4.22 -11.99 4.01
CA ILE A 216 -3.67 -10.94 4.85
C ILE A 216 -4.83 -10.05 5.30
N LEU A 217 -4.95 -9.86 6.60
CA LEU A 217 -5.94 -8.99 7.22
C LEU A 217 -5.18 -7.92 8.01
N THR A 218 -5.38 -6.66 7.64
CA THR A 218 -4.68 -5.53 8.26
C THR A 218 -5.69 -4.51 8.76
N ILE A 219 -5.53 -4.11 10.01
CA ILE A 219 -6.23 -2.97 10.59
C ILE A 219 -5.23 -1.87 10.88
N THR A 220 -5.54 -0.66 10.44
CA THR A 220 -4.70 0.52 10.59
C THR A 220 -5.49 1.63 11.25
N HIS A 221 -4.86 2.37 12.15
CA HIS A 221 -5.46 3.54 12.79
C HIS A 221 -4.52 4.74 12.76
N SER A 222 -5.02 5.86 12.24
CA SER A 222 -4.31 7.14 12.22
C SER A 222 -4.76 8.00 13.40
N PHE A 223 -3.89 8.20 14.40
CA PHE A 223 -4.19 9.06 15.56
C PHE A 223 -4.22 10.55 15.19
N ASN A 224 -3.39 10.92 14.23
CA ASN A 224 -3.27 12.26 13.70
C ASN A 224 -2.69 12.17 12.26
N PRO A 225 -2.57 13.29 11.52
CA PRO A 225 -2.07 13.27 10.14
C PRO A 225 -0.63 12.72 9.96
N LYS A 226 0.14 12.52 11.04
CA LYS A 226 1.54 12.10 10.98
C LYS A 226 1.78 10.70 11.53
N TRP A 227 0.96 10.22 12.46
CA TRP A 227 1.21 8.97 13.16
C TRP A 227 0.14 7.94 12.85
N VAL A 228 0.58 6.76 12.48
CA VAL A 228 -0.25 5.60 12.19
C VAL A 228 0.28 4.38 12.94
N ILE A 229 -0.63 3.57 13.45
CA ILE A 229 -0.33 2.22 13.95
C ILE A 229 -1.09 1.19 13.14
N PHE A 230 -0.60 -0.03 13.13
CA PHE A 230 -1.29 -1.13 12.48
C PHE A 230 -1.09 -2.45 13.24
N GLY A 231 -2.04 -3.33 13.02
CA GLY A 231 -1.98 -4.75 13.37
C GLY A 231 -2.36 -5.58 12.16
N GLU A 232 -1.64 -6.66 11.91
CA GLU A 232 -1.82 -7.49 10.73
C GLU A 232 -1.70 -8.97 11.09
N THR A 233 -2.51 -9.81 10.45
CA THR A 233 -2.35 -11.26 10.45
C THR A 233 -2.25 -11.75 9.01
N GLN A 234 -1.30 -12.64 8.75
CA GLN A 234 -1.09 -13.29 7.47
C GLN A 234 -1.09 -14.80 7.65
N GLY A 235 -2.08 -15.46 7.07
CA GLY A 235 -2.10 -16.91 6.97
C GLY A 235 -1.51 -17.36 5.64
N ILE A 236 -0.66 -18.37 5.68
CA ILE A 236 -0.01 -19.01 4.52
C ILE A 236 -0.39 -20.47 4.56
N LYS A 237 -0.84 -21.01 3.43
CA LYS A 237 -1.13 -22.42 3.26
C LYS A 237 -0.61 -22.91 1.94
N SER A 238 0.42 -23.76 1.99
CA SER A 238 0.91 -24.52 0.85
C SER A 238 0.88 -26.02 1.15
N GLU A 239 1.33 -26.84 0.23
CA GLU A 239 1.43 -28.29 0.43
C GLU A 239 2.44 -28.64 1.52
N PHE A 240 3.55 -27.91 1.60
CA PHE A 240 4.68 -28.22 2.49
C PHE A 240 4.75 -27.31 3.72
N TYR A 241 4.07 -26.17 3.69
CA TYR A 241 4.16 -25.18 4.75
C TYR A 241 2.80 -24.52 5.00
N ALA A 242 2.42 -24.46 6.28
CA ALA A 242 1.28 -23.68 6.71
C ALA A 242 1.65 -22.92 7.97
N ASP A 243 1.42 -21.62 8.01
CA ASP A 243 1.73 -20.77 9.15
C ASP A 243 0.79 -19.58 9.27
N ASN A 244 0.81 -18.95 10.43
CA ASN A 244 0.12 -17.69 10.67
C ASN A 244 1.10 -16.70 11.31
N LEU A 245 1.36 -15.61 10.59
CA LEU A 245 2.25 -14.54 11.01
C LEU A 245 1.42 -13.39 11.57
N PHE A 246 1.91 -12.78 12.63
CA PHE A 246 1.37 -11.56 13.21
C PHE A 246 2.39 -10.44 13.09
N ARG A 247 1.92 -9.25 12.70
CA ARG A 247 2.75 -8.04 12.60
C ARG A 247 2.09 -6.91 13.35
N PHE A 248 2.89 -6.18 14.10
CA PHE A 248 2.47 -4.96 14.79
C PHE A 248 3.52 -3.89 14.57
N GLY A 249 3.09 -2.68 14.37
CA GLY A 249 4.03 -1.60 14.14
C GLY A 249 3.35 -0.27 13.93
N GLY A 250 4.13 0.68 13.44
CA GLY A 250 3.66 2.01 13.17
C GLY A 250 4.49 2.73 12.12
N GLY A 251 3.90 3.79 11.60
CA GLY A 251 4.52 4.68 10.62
C GLY A 251 4.47 6.13 11.08
N TYR A 252 5.46 6.88 10.66
CA TYR A 252 5.55 8.31 10.87
C TYR A 252 5.72 9.04 9.53
N LEU A 253 4.80 9.93 9.23
CA LEU A 253 4.80 10.75 8.04
C LEU A 253 5.67 12.00 8.28
N LEU A 254 6.89 12.00 7.75
CA LEU A 254 7.80 13.15 7.83
C LEU A 254 7.27 14.34 7.01
N ASN A 255 6.81 14.05 5.80
CA ASN A 255 6.14 15.00 4.91
C ASN A 255 5.15 14.25 4.01
N LYS A 256 4.45 14.94 3.12
CA LYS A 256 3.42 14.34 2.24
C LYS A 256 3.95 13.17 1.38
N ASN A 257 5.24 13.10 1.13
CA ASN A 257 5.88 12.18 0.20
C ASN A 257 6.88 11.23 0.86
N LEU A 258 7.12 11.34 2.18
CA LEU A 258 8.10 10.52 2.88
C LEU A 258 7.52 10.00 4.19
N GLN A 259 7.47 8.69 4.32
CA GLN A 259 7.07 7.94 5.51
C GLN A 259 8.24 7.11 6.01
N LEU A 260 8.42 7.06 7.32
CA LEU A 260 9.27 6.10 8.02
C LEU A 260 8.40 5.12 8.78
N ASP A 261 8.83 3.88 8.91
CA ASP A 261 8.05 2.84 9.53
C ASP A 261 8.91 1.83 10.30
N THR A 262 8.26 1.12 11.22
CA THR A 262 8.84 -0.02 11.93
C THR A 262 7.77 -1.05 12.26
N ALA A 263 8.15 -2.32 12.25
CA ALA A 263 7.26 -3.42 12.59
C ALA A 263 8.00 -4.58 13.24
N LEU A 264 7.32 -5.25 14.15
CA LEU A 264 7.69 -6.53 14.73
C LEU A 264 6.80 -7.61 14.12
N THR A 265 7.41 -8.68 13.61
CA THR A 265 6.73 -9.85 13.07
C THR A 265 7.05 -11.08 13.90
N PHE A 266 6.08 -11.90 14.18
CA PHE A 266 6.26 -13.21 14.80
C PHE A 266 5.17 -14.18 14.35
N ASN A 267 5.42 -15.47 14.51
CA ASN A 267 4.44 -16.51 14.30
C ASN A 267 4.06 -17.23 15.60
N THR A 268 3.03 -18.05 15.57
CA THR A 268 2.58 -18.84 16.72
C THR A 268 3.15 -20.25 16.77
N LYS A 269 3.90 -20.65 15.74
CA LYS A 269 4.48 -21.99 15.62
C LYS A 269 5.88 -22.05 16.23
N ASN A 270 6.27 -23.28 16.62
CA ASN A 270 7.62 -23.61 17.06
C ASN A 270 8.40 -24.44 16.01
N THR A 271 7.84 -24.56 14.77
CA THR A 271 8.37 -25.46 13.73
C THR A 271 8.44 -24.82 12.34
N PRO A 272 9.20 -23.75 12.16
CA PRO A 272 10.01 -22.98 13.08
C PRO A 272 9.22 -21.87 13.82
N ALA A 273 9.74 -21.41 14.96
CA ALA A 273 9.39 -20.12 15.52
C ALA A 273 10.15 -19.04 14.74
N VAL A 274 9.44 -18.01 14.27
CA VAL A 274 9.99 -16.91 13.47
C VAL A 274 9.77 -15.61 14.19
N MET A 275 10.81 -14.77 14.23
CA MET A 275 10.71 -13.40 14.73
C MET A 275 11.53 -12.49 13.83
N SER A 276 10.96 -11.36 13.40
CA SER A 276 11.71 -10.33 12.66
C SER A 276 11.36 -8.93 13.13
N LEU A 277 12.36 -8.06 13.07
CA LEU A 277 12.23 -6.63 13.33
C LEU A 277 12.54 -5.88 12.04
N ASN A 278 11.57 -5.12 11.57
CA ASN A 278 11.61 -4.42 10.30
C ASN A 278 11.67 -2.90 10.54
N PHE A 279 12.50 -2.23 9.76
CA PHE A 279 12.53 -0.78 9.64
C PHE A 279 12.28 -0.44 8.18
N GLY A 280 11.74 0.73 7.89
CA GLY A 280 11.51 1.08 6.51
C GLY A 280 11.33 2.54 6.24
N ALA A 281 11.43 2.85 4.96
CA ALA A 281 11.16 4.15 4.41
C ALA A 281 10.40 4.00 3.08
N SER A 282 9.42 4.86 2.89
CA SER A 282 8.64 4.95 1.65
C SER A 282 8.72 6.37 1.13
N TYR A 283 9.10 6.51 -0.13
CA TYR A 283 9.27 7.81 -0.77
C TYR A 283 8.49 7.88 -2.09
N ARG A 284 7.74 8.98 -2.26
CA ARG A 284 6.90 9.23 -3.42
C ARG A 284 7.44 10.41 -4.24
N LEU A 285 7.71 10.16 -5.51
CA LEU A 285 7.95 11.18 -6.52
C LEU A 285 6.61 11.50 -7.21
N ASP A 286 6.04 12.62 -6.82
CA ASP A 286 4.74 13.05 -7.29
C ASP A 286 4.88 14.02 -8.46
N ARG A 287 4.45 13.58 -9.64
CA ARG A 287 4.33 14.39 -10.85
C ARG A 287 2.89 14.41 -11.38
N HIS A 288 1.93 14.06 -10.50
CA HIS A 288 0.52 14.10 -10.84
C HIS A 288 0.07 15.53 -11.11
N LYS A 289 -0.76 15.69 -12.14
CA LYS A 289 -1.39 16.97 -12.47
C LYS A 289 -2.90 16.75 -12.42
N ASP A 290 -3.54 17.29 -11.42
CA ASP A 290 -5.00 17.32 -11.31
C ASP A 290 -5.57 18.11 -12.50
N LYS A 291 -6.29 17.42 -13.37
CA LYS A 291 -6.98 18.06 -14.50
C LYS A 291 -8.11 19.01 -14.04
N ASN A 292 -8.56 18.89 -12.80
CA ASN A 292 -9.69 19.61 -12.23
C ASN A 292 -9.33 20.68 -11.20
N LYS A 293 -8.05 20.86 -10.86
CA LYS A 293 -7.65 22.05 -10.09
C LYS A 293 -7.54 23.22 -11.06
N PRO A 294 -8.33 24.30 -10.92
CA PRO A 294 -8.11 25.51 -11.69
C PRO A 294 -6.67 25.96 -11.42
N ASP A 295 -5.94 26.19 -12.49
CA ASP A 295 -4.54 26.59 -12.45
C ASP A 295 -4.46 27.86 -11.55
N ASN A 296 -3.86 27.75 -10.36
CA ASN A 296 -3.74 28.87 -9.40
C ASN A 296 -2.87 30.03 -9.93
N GLY A 297 -2.49 30.02 -11.20
CA GLY A 297 -1.89 31.14 -11.90
C GLY A 297 -2.79 32.39 -11.97
N THR A 298 -4.11 32.23 -11.83
CA THR A 298 -5.08 33.35 -11.79
C THR A 298 -5.17 34.03 -10.42
N SER A 299 -4.85 33.34 -9.32
CA SER A 299 -4.99 33.93 -7.98
C SER A 299 -3.97 35.04 -7.68
N ALA A 300 -2.77 35.00 -8.31
CA ALA A 300 -1.79 36.07 -8.14
C ALA A 300 -2.20 37.37 -8.86
N LYS A 301 -2.85 37.25 -10.02
CA LYS A 301 -3.41 38.40 -10.75
C LYS A 301 -4.66 38.96 -10.04
N GLU A 302 -5.58 38.11 -9.60
CA GLU A 302 -6.76 38.56 -8.84
C GLU A 302 -6.42 39.16 -7.47
N GLN A 303 -5.42 38.63 -6.76
CA GLN A 303 -4.93 39.25 -5.54
C GLN A 303 -4.23 40.58 -5.81
N GLY A 304 -3.53 40.71 -6.92
CA GLY A 304 -2.96 41.99 -7.39
C GLY A 304 -4.05 43.02 -7.71
N GLU A 305 -5.11 42.62 -8.41
CA GLU A 305 -6.25 43.50 -8.72
C GLU A 305 -7.09 43.86 -7.49
N ARG A 306 -7.33 42.93 -6.56
CA ARG A 306 -8.02 43.22 -5.28
C ARG A 306 -7.21 44.20 -4.44
N LYS A 307 -5.87 44.04 -4.35
CA LYS A 307 -5.00 45.00 -3.63
C LYS A 307 -4.95 46.36 -4.31
N SER A 308 -5.03 46.46 -5.61
CA SER A 308 -5.07 47.72 -6.35
C SER A 308 -6.44 48.42 -6.21
N ARG A 309 -7.56 47.65 -6.24
CA ARG A 309 -8.90 48.17 -5.97
C ARG A 309 -9.06 48.71 -4.52
N SER A 310 -8.54 47.97 -3.53
CA SER A 310 -8.54 48.40 -2.13
C SER A 310 -7.77 49.72 -1.94
N LYS A 311 -6.56 49.85 -2.52
CA LYS A 311 -5.79 51.10 -2.47
C LYS A 311 -6.46 52.30 -3.15
N ASN A 312 -7.23 52.05 -4.22
CA ASN A 312 -7.97 53.10 -4.91
C ASN A 312 -9.22 53.55 -4.12
N VAL A 313 -9.89 52.63 -3.38
CA VAL A 313 -11.01 52.98 -2.49
C VAL A 313 -10.53 53.79 -1.31
N ASP A 314 -9.38 53.48 -0.72
CA ASP A 314 -8.80 54.26 0.40
C ASP A 314 -8.30 55.63 -0.05
N LYS A 315 -7.75 55.77 -1.25
CA LYS A 315 -7.40 57.09 -1.83
C LYS A 315 -8.64 57.96 -2.08
N ARG A 316 -9.78 57.37 -2.52
CA ARG A 316 -11.04 58.11 -2.70
C ARG A 316 -11.66 58.53 -1.37
N LYS A 317 -11.59 57.71 -0.31
CA LYS A 317 -12.05 58.06 1.02
C LYS A 317 -11.20 59.19 1.65
N LYS A 318 -9.85 59.17 1.47
CA LYS A 318 -8.97 60.26 1.92
C LYS A 318 -9.25 61.58 1.19
N LYS A 319 -9.53 61.55 -0.12
CA LYS A 319 -9.84 62.73 -0.91
C LYS A 319 -11.20 63.35 -0.53
N LYS A 320 -12.21 62.55 -0.19
CA LYS A 320 -13.51 63.04 0.33
C LYS A 320 -13.40 63.64 1.73
N LYS A 321 -12.47 63.19 2.56
CA LYS A 321 -12.30 63.72 3.92
C LYS A 321 -11.57 65.08 3.94
N ASN A 322 -10.75 65.39 2.94
CA ASN A 322 -10.05 66.68 2.82
C ASN A 322 -10.91 67.77 2.13
N THR A 323 -12.04 67.43 1.48
CA THR A 323 -12.92 68.41 0.84
C THR A 323 -14.05 68.89 1.75
N ASN A 324 -14.21 68.32 2.96
CA ASN A 324 -15.23 68.77 3.92
C ASN A 324 -14.68 69.65 5.04
N PHE A 325 -13.49 70.22 4.94
CA PHE A 325 -12.87 71.09 5.95
C PHE A 325 -12.71 72.55 5.50
N ASP A 326 -13.20 72.93 4.30
CA ASP A 326 -13.11 74.31 3.79
C ASP A 326 -14.47 75.01 3.60
N GLU A 327 -15.49 74.69 4.42
CA GLU A 327 -16.71 75.45 4.54
C GLU A 327 -17.05 75.55 6.01
N ASP A 328 -16.48 76.62 6.69
CA ASP A 328 -17.07 77.42 7.80
C ASP A 328 -16.29 78.74 7.92
#